data_943eac77b660e94a6ac11cf22a4bef9b
#
_entry.id   943eac77b660e94a6ac11cf22a4bef9b
#
_cell.length_a   1.000
_cell.length_b   1.000
_cell.length_c   1.000
_cell.angle_alpha   90.00
_cell.angle_beta   90.00
_cell.angle_gamma   90.00
#
_symmetry.space_group_name_H-M   'P 1'
#
loop_
_entity.id
_entity.type
_entity.pdbx_description
1 polymer ?
#
loop_
_entity_poly.entity_id
_entity_poly.type
_entity_poly.pdbx_seq_one_letter_code
_entity_poly.pdbx_strand_id
1 'polypeptide(L)'
;MQIEFTDNSKEVSEKIKKALLRGLETCGLVAEGYAKKLAPVGTPESTGIPGYIGGLLRGSITHALSGKQPTISNYQDNAGKRRGSYSGTAPEEDGSNKSAVYIGTNVEYAPY
;
A
#
# COMPACT_ATOMS: atom_id res chain seq x y z
N MET A 1 -51.71 0.75 -19.03
CA MET A 1 -50.31 1.14 -18.92
C MET A 1 -49.65 0.33 -17.84
N GLN A 2 -48.74 -0.50 -18.21
CA GLN A 2 -47.96 -1.25 -17.24
C GLN A 2 -46.67 -0.51 -16.94
N ILE A 3 -46.37 -0.38 -15.68
CA ILE A 3 -45.08 0.17 -15.22
C ILE A 3 -44.27 -1.00 -14.70
N GLU A 4 -43.15 -1.27 -15.34
CA GLU A 4 -42.24 -2.28 -14.88
C GLU A 4 -41.14 -1.61 -14.04
N PHE A 5 -40.95 -2.16 -12.84
CA PHE A 5 -39.81 -1.77 -12.00
C PHE A 5 -38.81 -2.89 -12.01
N THR A 6 -37.60 -2.56 -12.43
CA THR A 6 -36.49 -3.50 -12.37
C THR A 6 -35.62 -3.12 -11.19
N ASP A 7 -35.42 -4.06 -10.28
CA ASP A 7 -34.55 -3.83 -9.13
C ASP A 7 -33.11 -4.08 -9.53
N ASN A 8 -32.38 -3.01 -9.77
CA ASN A 8 -30.95 -3.04 -10.11
C ASN A 8 -30.06 -2.75 -8.90
N SER A 9 -30.62 -2.78 -7.68
CA SER A 9 -29.87 -2.40 -6.49
C SER A 9 -28.60 -3.21 -6.28
N LYS A 10 -28.64 -4.50 -6.57
CA LYS A 10 -27.47 -5.37 -6.46
C LYS A 10 -26.39 -4.97 -7.46
N GLU A 11 -26.77 -4.76 -8.72
CA GLU A 11 -25.86 -4.36 -9.78
C GLU A 11 -25.24 -2.98 -9.50
N VAL A 12 -26.06 -2.02 -9.08
CA VAL A 12 -25.60 -0.67 -8.71
C VAL A 12 -24.66 -0.74 -7.52
N SER A 13 -25.01 -1.53 -6.51
CA SER A 13 -24.17 -1.74 -5.33
C SER A 13 -22.81 -2.31 -5.69
N GLU A 14 -22.76 -3.29 -6.59
CA GLU A 14 -21.50 -3.86 -7.05
C GLU A 14 -20.64 -2.84 -7.81
N LYS A 15 -21.26 -2.02 -8.67
CA LYS A 15 -20.57 -0.96 -9.40
C LYS A 15 -20.00 0.10 -8.46
N ILE A 16 -20.74 0.49 -7.44
CA ILE A 16 -20.30 1.44 -6.42
C ILE A 16 -19.12 0.84 -5.66
N LYS A 17 -19.21 -0.43 -5.27
CA LYS A 17 -18.13 -1.11 -4.56
C LYS A 17 -16.84 -1.16 -5.38
N LYS A 18 -16.94 -1.48 -6.67
CA LYS A 18 -15.79 -1.48 -7.57
C LYS A 18 -15.18 -0.08 -7.71
N ALA A 19 -16.02 0.94 -7.81
CA ALA A 19 -15.56 2.33 -7.91
C ALA A 19 -14.85 2.77 -6.63
N LEU A 20 -15.39 2.38 -5.46
CA LEU A 20 -14.76 2.65 -4.17
C LEU A 20 -13.39 1.97 -4.06
N LEU A 21 -13.28 0.72 -4.48
CA LEU A 21 -12.01 0.00 -4.45
C LEU A 21 -10.97 0.66 -5.36
N ARG A 22 -11.37 1.10 -6.54
CA ARG A 22 -10.47 1.84 -7.43
C ARG A 22 -10.04 3.17 -6.83
N GLY A 23 -10.96 3.86 -6.17
CA GLY A 23 -10.65 5.10 -5.47
C GLY A 23 -9.67 4.89 -4.33
N LEU A 24 -9.86 3.85 -3.54
CA LEU A 24 -8.95 3.48 -2.46
C LEU A 24 -7.58 3.10 -2.99
N GLU A 25 -7.52 2.36 -4.10
CA GLU A 25 -6.25 2.01 -4.74
C GLU A 25 -5.50 3.26 -5.20
N THR A 26 -6.20 4.22 -5.80
CA THR A 26 -5.62 5.49 -6.22
C THR A 26 -5.11 6.28 -5.01
N CYS A 27 -5.89 6.34 -3.94
CA CYS A 27 -5.46 6.99 -2.70
C CYS A 27 -4.23 6.32 -2.11
N GLY A 28 -4.21 4.99 -2.11
CA GLY A 28 -3.06 4.23 -1.65
C GLY A 28 -1.81 4.51 -2.46
N LEU A 29 -1.94 4.57 -3.78
CA LEU A 29 -0.82 4.86 -4.67
C LEU A 29 -0.26 6.27 -4.42
N VAL A 30 -1.12 7.26 -4.29
CA VAL A 30 -0.72 8.64 -4.02
C VAL A 30 -0.04 8.74 -2.65
N ALA A 31 -0.63 8.14 -1.63
CA ALA A 31 -0.07 8.15 -0.27
C ALA A 31 1.26 7.40 -0.21
N GLU A 32 1.39 6.29 -0.91
CA GLU A 32 2.65 5.56 -1.01
C GLU A 32 3.74 6.43 -1.64
N GLY A 33 3.43 7.11 -2.75
CA GLY A 33 4.36 8.03 -3.39
C GLY A 33 4.79 9.16 -2.49
N TYR A 34 3.86 9.72 -1.73
CA TYR A 34 4.14 10.78 -0.76
C TYR A 34 5.03 10.28 0.38
N ALA A 35 4.69 9.12 0.92
CA ALA A 35 5.48 8.52 1.99
C ALA A 35 6.92 8.23 1.53
N LYS A 36 7.08 7.75 0.31
CA LYS A 36 8.41 7.52 -0.27
C LYS A 36 9.22 8.80 -0.41
N LYS A 37 8.57 9.90 -0.77
CA LYS A 37 9.25 11.20 -0.86
C LYS A 37 9.73 11.70 0.50
N LEU A 38 8.95 11.44 1.55
CA LEU A 38 9.25 11.90 2.90
C LEU A 38 10.16 10.94 3.67
N ALA A 39 10.28 9.70 3.22
CA ALA A 39 11.10 8.71 3.91
C ALA A 39 12.57 9.09 3.87
N PRO A 40 13.27 9.09 5.01
CA PRO A 40 14.69 9.39 5.03
C PRO A 40 15.48 8.30 4.32
N VAL A 41 16.47 8.74 3.54
CA VAL A 41 17.43 7.85 2.90
C VAL A 41 18.78 8.07 3.54
N GLY A 42 19.35 7.02 4.14
CA GLY A 42 20.66 7.11 4.78
C GLY A 42 21.75 7.42 3.77
N THR A 43 22.63 8.33 4.13
CA THR A 43 23.80 8.69 3.35
C THR A 43 25.05 8.49 4.21
N PRO A 44 26.27 8.45 3.61
CA PRO A 44 27.49 8.38 4.43
C PRO A 44 27.58 9.52 5.45
N GLU A 45 27.13 10.71 5.08
CA GLU A 45 27.13 11.86 5.97
C GLU A 45 26.15 11.71 7.14
N SER A 46 24.95 11.23 6.88
CA SER A 46 23.92 11.10 7.92
C SER A 46 24.17 9.93 8.85
N THR A 47 24.78 8.87 8.37
CA THR A 47 25.04 7.65 9.15
C THR A 47 26.45 7.61 9.76
N GLY A 48 27.37 8.40 9.24
CA GLY A 48 28.78 8.33 9.63
C GLY A 48 29.50 7.09 9.13
N ILE A 49 28.90 6.34 8.24
CA ILE A 49 29.49 5.11 7.71
C ILE A 49 29.95 5.35 6.27
N PRO A 50 31.26 5.29 6.00
CA PRO A 50 31.75 5.49 4.64
C PRO A 50 31.15 4.49 3.66
N GLY A 51 30.71 4.97 2.50
CA GLY A 51 30.13 4.14 1.46
C GLY A 51 28.74 3.61 1.75
N TYR A 52 28.07 4.11 2.78
CA TYR A 52 26.72 3.66 3.11
C TYR A 52 25.73 4.09 2.04
N ILE A 53 24.95 3.16 1.55
CA ILE A 53 23.88 3.41 0.59
C ILE A 53 22.55 2.99 1.24
N GLY A 54 21.65 3.94 1.39
CA GLY A 54 20.34 3.71 1.97
C GLY A 54 19.27 3.38 0.95
N GLY A 55 18.03 3.67 1.32
CA GLY A 55 16.87 3.48 0.44
C GLY A 55 16.04 2.24 0.75
N LEU A 56 16.45 1.41 1.72
CA LEU A 56 15.70 0.21 2.07
C LEU A 56 14.30 0.56 2.61
N LEU A 57 14.23 1.49 3.56
CA LEU A 57 12.95 1.95 4.09
C LEU A 57 12.07 2.54 2.99
N ARG A 58 12.62 3.47 2.22
CA ARG A 58 11.90 4.10 1.11
C ARG A 58 11.38 3.07 0.12
N GLY A 59 12.22 2.11 -0.26
CA GLY A 59 11.84 1.05 -1.19
C GLY A 59 10.80 0.09 -0.64
N SER A 60 10.72 -0.05 0.69
CA SER A 60 9.80 -0.99 1.34
C SER A 60 8.38 -0.43 1.52
N ILE A 61 8.19 0.87 1.43
CA ILE A 61 6.87 1.46 1.62
C ILE A 61 5.95 1.02 0.48
N THR A 62 4.81 0.47 0.85
CA THR A 62 3.84 -0.06 -0.10
C THR A 62 2.43 0.16 0.42
N HIS A 63 1.46 -0.11 -0.40
CA HIS A 63 0.06 -0.09 0.00
C HIS A 63 -0.63 -1.39 -0.39
N ALA A 64 -1.70 -1.70 0.31
CA ALA A 64 -2.53 -2.87 0.02
C ALA A 64 -3.97 -2.58 0.43
N LEU A 65 -4.91 -3.01 -0.38
CA LEU A 65 -6.32 -3.02 0.01
C LEU A 65 -6.54 -4.12 1.04
N SER A 66 -7.55 -3.94 1.89
CA SER A 66 -7.89 -4.92 2.91
C SER A 66 -8.10 -6.30 2.29
N GLY A 67 -7.49 -7.31 2.87
CA GLY A 67 -7.55 -8.68 2.37
C GLY A 67 -6.77 -8.95 1.10
N LYS A 68 -6.04 -7.98 0.57
CA LYS A 68 -5.26 -8.11 -0.66
C LYS A 68 -3.76 -8.10 -0.37
N GLN A 69 -2.99 -8.55 -1.35
CA GLN A 69 -1.53 -8.52 -1.25
C GLN A 69 -1.01 -7.11 -1.46
N PRO A 70 0.14 -6.77 -0.85
CA PRO A 70 0.80 -5.51 -1.15
C PRO A 70 1.16 -5.38 -2.62
N THR A 71 1.19 -4.16 -3.12
CA THR A 71 1.54 -3.89 -4.51
C THR A 71 3.00 -4.23 -4.82
N ILE A 72 3.86 -4.21 -3.79
CA ILE A 72 5.27 -4.58 -3.91
C ILE A 72 5.46 -5.88 -3.12
N SER A 73 6.02 -6.90 -3.75
CA SER A 73 6.32 -8.16 -3.07
C SER A 73 7.77 -8.22 -2.60
N ASN A 74 8.69 -7.56 -3.29
CA ASN A 74 10.10 -7.51 -2.93
C ASN A 74 10.61 -6.09 -2.99
N TYR A 75 11.57 -5.76 -2.13
CA TYR A 75 12.19 -4.44 -2.12
C TYR A 75 13.66 -4.57 -1.75
N GLN A 76 14.42 -3.54 -2.09
CA GLN A 76 15.85 -3.52 -1.82
C GLN A 76 16.33 -2.09 -1.59
N ASP A 77 17.54 -1.94 -1.03
CA ASP A 77 18.14 -0.62 -0.93
C ASP A 77 18.66 -0.15 -2.30
N ASN A 78 19.18 1.06 -2.37
CA ASN A 78 19.64 1.64 -3.62
C ASN A 78 20.85 0.89 -4.22
N ALA A 79 21.60 0.18 -3.38
CA ALA A 79 22.74 -0.63 -3.83
C ALA A 79 22.34 -2.07 -4.19
N GLY A 80 21.12 -2.50 -3.87
CA GLY A 80 20.66 -3.85 -4.07
C GLY A 80 21.29 -4.88 -3.13
N LYS A 81 21.95 -4.43 -2.06
CA LYS A 81 22.63 -5.33 -1.11
C LYS A 81 21.70 -5.81 0.00
N ARG A 82 20.90 -4.91 0.55
CA ARG A 82 19.91 -5.26 1.57
C ARG A 82 18.57 -5.40 0.90
N ARG A 83 17.89 -6.51 1.20
CA ARG A 83 16.63 -6.85 0.56
C ARG A 83 15.62 -7.31 1.59
N GLY A 84 14.37 -7.17 1.26
CA GLY A 84 13.27 -7.69 2.04
C GLY A 84 12.11 -8.07 1.15
N SER A 85 11.12 -8.70 1.75
CA SER A 85 9.93 -9.15 1.03
C SER A 85 8.71 -9.10 1.92
N TYR A 86 7.56 -9.08 1.29
CA TYR A 86 6.27 -9.18 1.95
C TYR A 86 5.68 -10.56 1.66
N SER A 87 5.07 -11.14 2.69
CA SER A 87 4.30 -12.36 2.55
C SER A 87 2.91 -12.14 3.15
N GLY A 88 1.92 -12.80 2.58
CA GLY A 88 0.55 -12.69 3.07
C GLY A 88 -0.21 -11.51 2.50
N THR A 89 -1.30 -11.17 3.15
CA THR A 89 -2.23 -10.14 2.72
C THR A 89 -2.43 -9.11 3.82
N ALA A 90 -2.94 -7.93 3.44
CA ALA A 90 -3.35 -6.92 4.41
C ALA A 90 -4.51 -7.45 5.26
N PRO A 91 -4.66 -6.96 6.51
CA PRO A 91 -5.75 -7.39 7.36
C PRO A 91 -7.12 -7.17 6.71
N GLU A 92 -8.04 -8.10 6.93
CA GLU A 92 -9.42 -7.90 6.54
C GLU A 92 -10.14 -7.08 7.59
N GLU A 93 -10.99 -6.16 7.13
CA GLU A 93 -11.81 -5.38 8.04
C GLU A 93 -12.95 -6.25 8.59
N ASP A 94 -13.18 -6.18 9.89
CA ASP A 94 -14.33 -6.81 10.52
C ASP A 94 -15.62 -6.16 10.03
N GLY A 95 -16.57 -6.99 9.63
CA GLY A 95 -17.82 -6.51 9.07
C GLY A 95 -17.72 -6.39 7.56
N SER A 96 -18.51 -7.17 6.90
CA SER A 96 -18.44 -7.54 5.50
C SER A 96 -18.43 -6.40 4.48
N ASN A 97 -18.68 -5.15 4.88
CA ASN A 97 -18.82 -4.04 3.93
C ASN A 97 -17.77 -2.93 4.11
N LYS A 98 -16.78 -3.17 4.96
CA LYS A 98 -15.73 -2.18 5.17
C LYS A 98 -14.58 -2.42 4.20
N SER A 99 -14.19 -1.35 3.54
CA SER A 99 -13.02 -1.35 2.66
C SER A 99 -12.01 -0.36 3.21
N ALA A 100 -10.75 -0.75 3.15
CA ALA A 100 -9.65 0.09 3.64
C ALA A 100 -8.43 -0.12 2.78
N VAL A 101 -7.54 0.87 2.78
CA VAL A 101 -6.20 0.75 2.21
C VAL A 101 -5.20 0.91 3.34
N TYR A 102 -4.22 0.03 3.37
CA TYR A 102 -3.14 0.04 4.35
C TYR A 102 -1.86 0.49 3.68
N ILE A 103 -1.14 1.38 4.34
CA ILE A 103 0.12 1.90 3.86
C ILE A 103 1.14 1.66 4.97
N GLY A 104 2.30 1.15 4.61
CA GLY A 104 3.30 0.89 5.62
C GLY A 104 4.52 0.16 5.09
N THR A 105 5.30 -0.31 6.03
CA THR A 105 6.55 -1.00 5.79
C THR A 105 6.73 -2.09 6.84
N ASN A 106 7.48 -3.14 6.50
CA ASN A 106 7.87 -4.18 7.46
C ASN A 106 9.37 -4.10 7.84
N VAL A 107 10.02 -3.01 7.52
CA VAL A 107 11.41 -2.81 7.93
C VAL A 107 11.47 -2.63 9.44
N GLU A 108 12.33 -3.41 10.12
CA GLU A 108 12.39 -3.45 11.58
C GLU A 108 12.72 -2.11 12.22
N TYR A 109 13.55 -1.32 11.58
CA TYR A 109 13.95 -0.03 12.12
C TYR A 109 13.01 1.13 11.76
N ALA A 110 11.91 0.85 11.06
CA ALA A 110 10.97 1.90 10.65
C ALA A 110 10.43 2.76 11.81
N PRO A 111 10.18 2.19 13.02
CA PRO A 111 9.72 3.00 14.16
C PRO A 111 10.76 3.95 14.74
N TYR A 112 12.00 3.80 14.36
CA TYR A 112 13.12 4.62 14.86
C TYR A 112 13.46 5.69 13.81
#